data_280427f32880b8f00f5f274477e0b823
#
_entry.id   280427f32880b8f00f5f274477e0b823
#
_cell.length_a   1.000
_cell.length_b   1.000
_cell.length_c   1.000
_cell.angle_alpha   90.00
_cell.angle_beta   90.00
_cell.angle_gamma   90.00
#
_symmetry.space_group_name_H-M   'P 1'
#
loop_
_entity.id
_entity.type
_entity.pdbx_description
1 polymer ?
#
loop_
_entity_poly.entity_id
_entity_poly.type
_entity_poly.pdbx_seq_one_letter_code
_entity_poly.pdbx_strand_id
1 'polypeptide(L)'
;MDRGRRALVPGVGLARKKGPVRRLRAFVLVLVLGLRKGEVLGLTWDLVNLDAAELYVGEQVQRVGGRLVRRQVKTESSEAPLPLPEVCVTALRLRKKQQDTDRARAGDTWIDTGLVFTTRHGTPIEPRNFNRSFDRCIAAAKVPRITVHGTRKTCCSLLAALDVHPRVVMQILRHSKIAVTMEIYTEVPSAATRDALRKLGNLLET
;
A
#
# COMPACT_ATOMS: atom_id res chain seq x y z
N MET A 1 21.24 35.06 -9.65
CA MET A 1 20.65 34.90 -8.29
C MET A 1 19.27 34.23 -8.46
N ASP A 2 19.27 32.94 -8.47
CA ASP A 2 18.01 32.16 -8.61
C ASP A 2 17.84 31.33 -7.32
N ARG A 3 16.77 31.67 -6.56
CA ARG A 3 16.47 31.02 -5.27
C ARG A 3 15.57 29.85 -5.55
N GLY A 4 16.12 28.62 -5.46
CA GLY A 4 15.42 27.37 -5.57
C GLY A 4 14.16 27.31 -4.69
N ARG A 5 13.01 27.10 -5.31
CA ARG A 5 11.75 26.76 -4.64
C ARG A 5 11.79 25.28 -4.23
N ARG A 6 12.15 25.01 -2.99
CA ARG A 6 11.85 23.73 -2.34
C ARG A 6 10.32 23.67 -2.13
N ALA A 7 9.65 22.75 -2.80
CA ALA A 7 8.28 22.39 -2.48
C ALA A 7 8.24 21.76 -1.08
N LEU A 8 7.70 22.49 -0.11
CA LEU A 8 7.36 21.99 1.21
C LEU A 8 6.17 21.04 1.05
N VAL A 9 6.41 19.75 1.24
CA VAL A 9 5.34 18.79 1.50
C VAL A 9 4.75 19.16 2.87
N PRO A 10 3.44 19.49 2.98
CA PRO A 10 2.86 19.80 4.28
C PRO A 10 2.96 18.58 5.18
N GLY A 11 3.65 18.72 6.31
CA GLY A 11 3.67 17.72 7.35
C GLY A 11 2.22 17.41 7.78
N VAL A 12 1.80 16.17 7.63
CA VAL A 12 0.49 15.69 8.11
C VAL A 12 0.52 15.73 9.63
N GLY A 13 0.12 16.86 10.18
CA GLY A 13 -0.12 17.02 11.61
C GLY A 13 -1.22 16.05 12.04
N LEU A 14 -0.83 14.97 12.70
CA LEU A 14 -1.73 13.97 13.29
C LEU A 14 -2.49 14.59 14.46
N ALA A 15 -3.59 15.28 14.15
CA ALA A 15 -4.53 15.77 15.15
C ALA A 15 -5.11 14.59 15.95
N ARG A 16 -4.91 14.62 17.26
CA ARG A 16 -5.36 13.66 18.27
C ARG A 16 -6.90 13.65 18.42
N LYS A 17 -7.66 13.13 17.43
CA LYS A 17 -9.07 12.78 17.63
C LYS A 17 -9.20 11.25 17.62
N LYS A 18 -9.72 10.69 18.73
CA LYS A 18 -10.03 9.26 18.94
C LYS A 18 -11.02 8.77 17.87
N GLY A 19 -10.53 8.24 16.74
CA GLY A 19 -11.37 7.76 15.64
C GLY A 19 -10.57 6.93 14.62
N PRO A 20 -10.41 7.30 13.37
CA PRO A 20 -10.01 6.39 12.28
C PRO A 20 -8.52 5.98 12.26
N VAL A 21 -7.69 6.47 13.19
CA VAL A 21 -6.22 6.31 13.23
C VAL A 21 -5.75 4.85 13.21
N ARG A 22 -6.52 3.91 13.75
CA ARG A 22 -6.12 2.49 13.83
C ARG A 22 -5.89 1.83 12.45
N ARG A 23 -6.67 2.21 11.44
CA ARG A 23 -6.59 1.64 10.09
C ARG A 23 -5.78 2.50 9.13
N LEU A 24 -5.42 3.72 9.53
CA LEU A 24 -4.62 4.62 8.70
C LEU A 24 -3.31 3.96 8.25
N ARG A 25 -2.68 3.18 9.14
CA ARG A 25 -1.44 2.45 8.85
C ARG A 25 -1.61 1.40 7.74
N ALA A 26 -2.76 0.73 7.71
CA ALA A 26 -3.09 -0.18 6.61
C ALA A 26 -3.29 0.56 5.28
N PHE A 27 -3.86 1.78 5.32
CA PHE A 27 -4.04 2.60 4.12
C PHE A 27 -2.71 3.10 3.56
N VAL A 28 -1.68 3.33 4.42
CA VAL A 28 -0.31 3.61 3.95
C VAL A 28 0.21 2.45 3.10
N LEU A 29 0.08 1.20 3.58
CA LEU A 29 0.54 0.04 2.80
C LEU A 29 -0.24 -0.12 1.49
N VAL A 30 -1.56 0.10 1.52
CA VAL A 30 -2.40 0.00 0.31
C VAL A 30 -1.98 1.05 -0.72
N LEU A 31 -1.68 2.29 -0.28
CA LEU A 31 -1.30 3.38 -1.18
C LEU A 31 0.14 3.23 -1.69
N VAL A 32 1.09 2.94 -0.80
CA VAL A 32 2.52 2.95 -1.12
C VAL A 32 2.95 1.67 -1.84
N LEU A 33 2.47 0.50 -1.39
CA LEU A 33 2.83 -0.81 -1.95
C LEU A 33 1.79 -1.34 -2.95
N GLY A 34 0.70 -0.61 -3.15
CA GLY A 34 -0.40 -1.04 -4.00
C GLY A 34 -1.04 -2.37 -3.55
N LEU A 35 -1.00 -2.73 -2.27
CA LEU A 35 -1.61 -3.96 -1.77
C LEU A 35 -3.12 -4.01 -2.07
N ARG A 36 -3.61 -5.18 -2.47
CA ARG A 36 -5.06 -5.39 -2.55
C ARG A 36 -5.68 -5.40 -1.15
N LYS A 37 -6.93 -4.98 -1.02
CA LYS A 37 -7.64 -4.99 0.27
C LYS A 37 -7.56 -6.33 0.98
N GLY A 38 -7.77 -7.43 0.26
CA GLY A 38 -7.68 -8.78 0.83
C GLY A 38 -6.29 -9.11 1.34
N GLU A 39 -5.25 -8.71 0.62
CA GLU A 39 -3.85 -8.93 0.98
C GLU A 39 -3.47 -8.18 2.26
N VAL A 40 -3.80 -6.88 2.37
CA VAL A 40 -3.50 -6.13 3.59
C VAL A 40 -4.29 -6.63 4.80
N LEU A 41 -5.50 -7.15 4.61
CA LEU A 41 -6.31 -7.74 5.67
C LEU A 41 -5.86 -9.16 6.05
N GLY A 42 -5.20 -9.86 5.14
CA GLY A 42 -4.62 -11.19 5.34
C GLY A 42 -3.14 -11.18 5.76
N LEU A 43 -2.50 -10.00 5.81
CA LEU A 43 -1.09 -9.90 6.18
C LEU A 43 -0.87 -10.35 7.62
N THR A 44 0.10 -11.26 7.82
CA THR A 44 0.49 -11.82 9.12
C THR A 44 1.88 -11.32 9.52
N TRP A 45 2.20 -11.37 10.81
CA TRP A 45 3.49 -10.87 11.31
C TRP A 45 4.68 -11.76 10.93
N ASP A 46 4.46 -13.05 10.72
CA ASP A 46 5.47 -13.99 10.23
C ASP A 46 5.94 -13.72 8.80
N LEU A 47 5.10 -13.02 8.02
CA LEU A 47 5.42 -12.56 6.66
C LEU A 47 6.01 -11.14 6.61
N VAL A 48 6.31 -10.52 7.76
CA VAL A 48 6.87 -9.16 7.85
C VAL A 48 8.21 -9.19 8.56
N ASN A 49 9.27 -8.91 7.84
CA ASN A 49 10.60 -8.69 8.40
C ASN A 49 10.88 -7.19 8.51
N LEU A 50 10.76 -6.64 9.72
CA LEU A 50 10.98 -5.21 9.97
C LEU A 50 12.45 -4.81 9.98
N ASP A 51 13.36 -5.75 10.21
CA ASP A 51 14.80 -5.51 10.27
C ASP A 51 15.41 -5.51 8.86
N ALA A 52 14.98 -6.46 8.02
CA ALA A 52 15.31 -6.47 6.59
C ALA A 52 14.50 -5.45 5.78
N ALA A 53 13.50 -4.80 6.38
CA ALA A 53 12.54 -3.93 5.69
C ALA A 53 11.87 -4.59 4.49
N GLU A 54 11.29 -5.78 4.70
CA GLU A 54 10.65 -6.60 3.68
C GLU A 54 9.33 -7.20 4.16
N LEU A 55 8.42 -7.48 3.23
CA LEU A 55 7.25 -8.30 3.50
C LEU A 55 6.94 -9.24 2.33
N TYR A 56 6.27 -10.35 2.66
CA TYR A 56 5.72 -11.29 1.70
C TYR A 56 4.19 -11.18 1.67
N VAL A 57 3.60 -11.36 0.48
CA VAL A 57 2.14 -11.36 0.32
C VAL A 57 1.67 -12.79 0.13
N GLY A 58 1.54 -13.52 1.23
CA GLY A 58 1.18 -14.96 1.20
C GLY A 58 -0.31 -15.24 1.34
N GLU A 59 -1.06 -14.35 1.99
CA GLU A 59 -2.46 -14.59 2.31
C GLU A 59 -3.38 -13.42 1.97
N GLN A 60 -4.66 -13.71 1.84
CA GLN A 60 -5.73 -12.72 1.68
C GLN A 60 -6.96 -13.10 2.51
N VAL A 61 -7.67 -12.08 3.00
CA VAL A 61 -8.98 -12.22 3.64
C VAL A 61 -10.07 -11.76 2.70
N GLN A 62 -11.04 -12.64 2.47
CA GLN A 62 -12.20 -12.38 1.62
C GLN A 62 -13.49 -12.80 2.31
N ARG A 63 -14.62 -12.20 1.89
CA ARG A 63 -15.95 -12.68 2.28
C ARG A 63 -16.52 -13.55 1.16
N VAL A 64 -16.75 -14.82 1.46
CA VAL A 64 -17.29 -15.81 0.53
C VAL A 64 -18.47 -16.51 1.22
N GLY A 65 -19.62 -16.58 0.59
CA GLY A 65 -20.80 -17.23 1.15
C GLY A 65 -21.21 -16.73 2.53
N GLY A 66 -21.08 -15.43 2.79
CA GLY A 66 -21.41 -14.84 4.09
C GLY A 66 -20.36 -15.05 5.22
N ARG A 67 -19.25 -15.75 4.96
CA ARG A 67 -18.18 -16.02 5.93
C ARG A 67 -16.88 -15.32 5.53
N LEU A 68 -16.06 -14.93 6.53
CA LEU A 68 -14.69 -14.48 6.31
C LEU A 68 -13.81 -15.72 6.10
N VAL A 69 -13.08 -15.75 4.98
CA VAL A 69 -12.19 -16.85 4.63
C VAL A 69 -10.78 -16.29 4.43
N ARG A 70 -9.79 -16.91 5.06
CA ARG A 70 -8.36 -16.72 4.74
C ARG A 70 -7.99 -17.71 3.65
N ARG A 71 -7.30 -17.24 2.63
CA ARG A 71 -6.80 -18.07 1.53
C ARG A 71 -5.37 -17.68 1.21
N GLN A 72 -4.55 -18.65 0.90
CA GLN A 72 -3.23 -18.40 0.34
C GLN A 72 -3.33 -17.74 -1.04
N VAL A 73 -2.45 -16.79 -1.30
CA VAL A 73 -2.29 -16.17 -2.62
C VAL A 73 -1.23 -16.99 -3.36
N LYS A 74 -1.69 -17.94 -4.19
CA LYS A 74 -0.81 -18.76 -5.03
C LYS A 74 -0.51 -18.01 -6.32
N THR A 75 0.53 -17.19 -6.34
CA THR A 75 1.08 -16.60 -7.57
C THR A 75 2.60 -16.59 -7.46
N GLU A 76 3.31 -16.88 -8.55
CA GLU A 76 4.78 -16.79 -8.62
C GLU A 76 5.29 -15.43 -8.10
N SER A 77 4.54 -14.37 -8.33
CA SER A 77 4.86 -13.02 -7.82
C SER A 77 4.65 -12.85 -6.31
N SER A 78 4.10 -13.85 -5.59
CA SER A 78 3.96 -13.83 -4.12
C SER A 78 5.18 -14.41 -3.43
N GLU A 79 6.07 -15.10 -4.14
CA GLU A 79 7.24 -15.76 -3.60
C GLU A 79 8.41 -14.80 -3.38
N ALA A 80 8.41 -13.64 -4.05
CA ALA A 80 9.43 -12.63 -3.88
C ALA A 80 9.09 -11.64 -2.76
N PRO A 81 10.08 -11.25 -1.92
CA PRO A 81 9.88 -10.21 -0.93
C PRO A 81 9.59 -8.87 -1.59
N LEU A 82 8.68 -8.12 -0.98
CA LEU A 82 8.38 -6.74 -1.36
C LEU A 82 9.13 -5.80 -0.41
N PRO A 83 10.12 -5.02 -0.90
CA PRO A 83 10.85 -4.06 -0.08
C PRO A 83 9.92 -3.00 0.52
N LEU A 84 10.17 -2.64 1.76
CA LEU A 84 9.38 -1.67 2.52
C LEU A 84 10.08 -0.30 2.56
N PRO A 85 9.53 0.74 1.94
CA PRO A 85 9.96 2.10 2.21
C PRO A 85 9.79 2.45 3.70
N GLU A 86 10.62 3.36 4.23
CA GLU A 86 10.64 3.73 5.66
C GLU A 86 9.26 4.15 6.19
N VAL A 87 8.44 4.79 5.38
CA VAL A 87 7.06 5.14 5.76
C VAL A 87 6.20 3.92 6.08
N CYS A 88 6.43 2.79 5.37
CA CYS A 88 5.73 1.52 5.62
C CYS A 88 6.29 0.81 6.85
N VAL A 89 7.62 0.80 7.05
CA VAL A 89 8.28 0.26 8.24
C VAL A 89 7.79 0.99 9.49
N THR A 90 7.79 2.32 9.47
CA THR A 90 7.27 3.16 10.57
C THR A 90 5.79 2.87 10.84
N ALA A 91 4.96 2.73 9.80
CA ALA A 91 3.54 2.39 9.95
C ALA A 91 3.34 1.02 10.61
N LEU A 92 4.15 0.03 10.23
CA LEU A 92 4.10 -1.33 10.80
C LEU A 92 4.61 -1.37 12.24
N ARG A 93 5.73 -0.71 12.57
CA ARG A 93 6.22 -0.57 13.95
C ARG A 93 5.18 0.06 14.88
N LEU A 94 4.55 1.16 14.44
CA LEU A 94 3.47 1.80 15.17
C LEU A 94 2.23 0.89 15.28
N ARG A 95 1.96 0.05 14.26
CA ARG A 95 0.87 -0.92 14.32
C ARG A 95 1.15 -1.99 15.36
N LYS A 96 2.37 -2.52 15.44
CA LYS A 96 2.78 -3.51 16.44
C LYS A 96 2.55 -2.98 17.85
N LYS A 97 3.09 -1.79 18.17
CA LYS A 97 2.86 -1.14 19.48
C LYS A 97 1.37 -0.94 19.81
N GLN A 98 0.56 -0.58 18.81
CA GLN A 98 -0.88 -0.43 19.01
C GLN A 98 -1.56 -1.79 19.28
N GLN A 99 -1.13 -2.86 18.60
CA GLN A 99 -1.69 -4.19 18.78
C GLN A 99 -1.34 -4.75 20.15
N ASP A 100 -0.11 -4.52 20.63
CA ASP A 100 0.31 -4.91 21.99
C ASP A 100 -0.56 -4.21 23.04
N THR A 101 -0.83 -2.92 22.87
CA THR A 101 -1.75 -2.18 23.74
C THR A 101 -3.18 -2.73 23.68
N ASP A 102 -3.66 -3.12 22.49
CA ASP A 102 -4.99 -3.71 22.32
C ASP A 102 -5.07 -5.07 22.99
N ARG A 103 -4.03 -5.90 22.84
CA ARG A 103 -3.91 -7.23 23.46
C ARG A 103 -3.93 -7.12 24.98
N ALA A 104 -3.13 -6.21 25.55
CA ALA A 104 -3.11 -5.97 27.00
C ALA A 104 -4.49 -5.51 27.53
N ARG A 105 -5.23 -4.71 26.78
CA ARG A 105 -6.58 -4.26 27.18
C ARG A 105 -7.66 -5.32 27.02
N ALA A 106 -7.52 -6.20 26.05
CA ALA A 106 -8.47 -7.28 25.80
C ALA A 106 -8.31 -8.44 26.79
N GLY A 107 -7.10 -8.62 27.34
CA GLY A 107 -6.81 -9.73 28.27
C GLY A 107 -7.21 -11.08 27.66
N ASP A 108 -7.94 -11.88 28.42
CA ASP A 108 -8.39 -13.22 28.02
C ASP A 108 -9.37 -13.23 26.83
N THR A 109 -9.94 -12.08 26.47
CA THR A 109 -10.81 -11.96 25.28
C THR A 109 -10.04 -11.73 23.98
N TRP A 110 -8.70 -11.69 24.04
CA TRP A 110 -7.88 -11.57 22.86
C TRP A 110 -7.82 -12.87 22.08
N ILE A 111 -8.12 -12.81 20.79
CA ILE A 111 -7.98 -13.93 19.86
C ILE A 111 -6.72 -13.69 19.04
N ASP A 112 -5.69 -14.53 19.23
CA ASP A 112 -4.47 -14.46 18.46
C ASP A 112 -4.65 -15.12 17.09
N THR A 113 -4.65 -14.29 16.04
CA THR A 113 -4.81 -14.74 14.65
C THR A 113 -3.52 -14.62 13.84
N GLY A 114 -2.45 -14.10 14.42
CA GLY A 114 -1.21 -13.76 13.74
C GLY A 114 -1.32 -12.56 12.79
N LEU A 115 -2.52 -12.03 12.53
CA LEU A 115 -2.75 -10.94 11.58
C LEU A 115 -2.17 -9.62 12.07
N VAL A 116 -1.56 -8.87 11.13
CA VAL A 116 -1.07 -7.51 11.38
C VAL A 116 -2.23 -6.56 11.67
N PHE A 117 -3.30 -6.62 10.89
CA PHE A 117 -4.46 -5.71 11.01
C PHE A 117 -5.67 -6.46 11.53
N THR A 118 -5.98 -6.24 12.81
CA THR A 118 -7.08 -6.89 13.54
C THR A 118 -8.07 -5.87 14.10
N THR A 119 -9.19 -6.35 14.59
CA THR A 119 -10.04 -5.60 15.54
C THR A 119 -9.29 -5.40 16.87
N ARG A 120 -9.92 -4.69 17.82
CA ARG A 120 -9.37 -4.54 19.19
C ARG A 120 -9.37 -5.84 20.03
N HIS A 121 -9.97 -6.90 19.51
CA HIS A 121 -10.02 -8.22 20.15
C HIS A 121 -9.19 -9.27 19.39
N GLY A 122 -8.32 -8.85 18.45
CA GLY A 122 -7.47 -9.76 17.68
C GLY A 122 -8.14 -10.43 16.49
N THR A 123 -9.46 -10.32 16.31
CA THR A 123 -10.21 -10.96 15.23
C THR A 123 -9.98 -10.28 13.87
N PRO A 124 -10.18 -10.97 12.74
CA PRO A 124 -10.07 -10.40 11.41
C PRO A 124 -11.01 -9.21 11.21
N ILE A 125 -10.56 -8.23 10.43
CA ILE A 125 -11.36 -7.06 10.08
C ILE A 125 -12.30 -7.40 8.92
N GLU A 126 -13.59 -7.13 9.11
CA GLU A 126 -14.60 -7.22 8.05
C GLU A 126 -14.24 -6.27 6.88
N PRO A 127 -14.13 -6.77 5.61
CA PRO A 127 -13.76 -5.95 4.45
C PRO A 127 -14.67 -4.73 4.21
N ARG A 128 -15.97 -4.83 4.57
CA ARG A 128 -16.90 -3.69 4.50
C ARG A 128 -16.56 -2.61 5.54
N ASN A 129 -16.14 -3.02 6.74
CA ASN A 129 -15.71 -2.10 7.79
C ASN A 129 -14.38 -1.42 7.47
N PHE A 130 -13.52 -2.09 6.71
CA PHE A 130 -12.29 -1.50 6.18
C PHE A 130 -12.63 -0.37 5.20
N ASN A 131 -13.50 -0.63 4.21
CA ASN A 131 -13.94 0.39 3.26
C ASN A 131 -14.59 1.59 3.98
N ARG A 132 -15.55 1.36 4.90
CA ARG A 132 -16.18 2.46 5.66
C ARG A 132 -15.17 3.31 6.43
N SER A 133 -14.09 2.70 6.92
CA SER A 133 -13.04 3.45 7.62
C SER A 133 -12.20 4.27 6.65
N PHE A 134 -11.94 3.73 5.47
CA PHE A 134 -11.26 4.45 4.40
C PHE A 134 -12.09 5.67 3.93
N ASP A 135 -13.38 5.48 3.63
CA ASP A 135 -14.29 6.56 3.22
C ASP A 135 -14.35 7.69 4.27
N ARG A 136 -14.35 7.32 5.57
CA ARG A 136 -14.29 8.31 6.67
C ARG A 136 -12.96 9.07 6.70
N CYS A 137 -11.83 8.42 6.39
CA CYS A 137 -10.54 9.10 6.31
C CYS A 137 -10.49 10.07 5.14
N ILE A 138 -10.98 9.66 3.97
CA ILE A 138 -11.09 10.51 2.77
C ILE A 138 -11.95 11.75 3.07
N ALA A 139 -13.13 11.56 3.65
CA ALA A 139 -14.02 12.66 4.02
C ALA A 139 -13.38 13.62 5.05
N ALA A 140 -12.67 13.07 6.05
CA ALA A 140 -11.98 13.89 7.06
C ALA A 140 -10.80 14.68 6.47
N ALA A 141 -10.13 14.12 5.46
CA ALA A 141 -9.03 14.78 4.75
C ALA A 141 -9.51 15.81 3.71
N LYS A 142 -10.82 15.86 3.41
CA LYS A 142 -11.41 16.74 2.40
C LYS A 142 -10.76 16.61 1.02
N VAL A 143 -10.33 15.40 0.66
CA VAL A 143 -9.77 15.10 -0.67
C VAL A 143 -10.81 14.41 -1.56
N PRO A 144 -10.64 14.43 -2.90
CA PRO A 144 -11.54 13.73 -3.82
C PRO A 144 -11.75 12.26 -3.44
N ARG A 145 -12.98 11.78 -3.59
CA ARG A 145 -13.33 10.42 -3.22
C ARG A 145 -12.69 9.42 -4.18
N ILE A 146 -11.90 8.50 -3.62
CA ILE A 146 -11.38 7.33 -4.31
C ILE A 146 -11.76 6.07 -3.52
N THR A 147 -11.77 4.91 -4.19
CA THR A 147 -12.00 3.62 -3.52
C THR A 147 -10.67 3.06 -2.99
N VAL A 148 -10.74 2.10 -2.05
CA VAL A 148 -9.54 1.34 -1.63
C VAL A 148 -8.86 0.65 -2.83
N HIS A 149 -9.61 0.21 -3.83
CA HIS A 149 -9.02 -0.34 -5.06
C HIS A 149 -8.42 0.76 -5.94
N GLY A 150 -9.02 1.95 -5.94
CA GLY A 150 -8.51 3.12 -6.66
C GLY A 150 -7.13 3.57 -6.18
N THR A 151 -6.79 3.37 -4.88
CA THR A 151 -5.44 3.70 -4.38
C THR A 151 -4.34 2.89 -5.05
N ARG A 152 -4.63 1.66 -5.50
CA ARG A 152 -3.68 0.85 -6.26
C ARG A 152 -3.42 1.44 -7.66
N LYS A 153 -4.46 1.99 -8.31
CA LYS A 153 -4.29 2.77 -9.56
C LYS A 153 -3.48 4.03 -9.29
N THR A 154 -3.75 4.74 -8.19
CA THR A 154 -2.95 5.90 -7.76
C THR A 154 -1.48 5.52 -7.54
N CYS A 155 -1.19 4.41 -6.87
CA CYS A 155 0.18 3.90 -6.71
C CYS A 155 0.86 3.70 -8.09
N CYS A 156 0.18 3.05 -9.03
CA CYS A 156 0.67 2.85 -10.38
C CYS A 156 0.95 4.19 -11.09
N SER A 157 0.02 5.15 -11.02
CA SER A 157 0.20 6.47 -11.63
C SER A 157 1.35 7.27 -11.01
N LEU A 158 1.54 7.17 -9.68
CA LEU A 158 2.67 7.81 -9.00
C LEU A 158 4.01 7.21 -9.43
N LEU A 159 4.09 5.88 -9.56
CA LEU A 159 5.29 5.20 -10.04
C LEU A 159 5.58 5.56 -11.51
N ALA A 160 4.55 5.65 -12.34
CA ALA A 160 4.67 6.11 -13.73
C ALA A 160 5.17 7.57 -13.82
N ALA A 161 4.66 8.46 -12.96
CA ALA A 161 5.10 9.85 -12.88
C ALA A 161 6.55 10.01 -12.38
N LEU A 162 7.11 8.98 -11.75
CA LEU A 162 8.51 8.88 -11.35
C LEU A 162 9.38 8.17 -12.40
N ASP A 163 8.87 7.98 -13.61
CA ASP A 163 9.55 7.29 -14.73
C ASP A 163 10.01 5.85 -14.38
N VAL A 164 9.34 5.19 -13.43
CA VAL A 164 9.65 3.81 -13.07
C VAL A 164 9.25 2.88 -14.21
N HIS A 165 10.19 2.04 -14.65
CA HIS A 165 9.96 1.13 -15.78
C HIS A 165 8.71 0.24 -15.57
N PRO A 166 7.82 0.07 -16.56
CA PRO A 166 6.55 -0.66 -16.41
C PRO A 166 6.67 -2.09 -15.85
N ARG A 167 7.75 -2.81 -16.16
CA ARG A 167 8.00 -4.15 -15.60
C ARG A 167 8.25 -4.09 -14.08
N VAL A 168 8.94 -3.07 -13.57
CA VAL A 168 9.18 -2.86 -12.14
C VAL A 168 7.85 -2.54 -11.44
N VAL A 169 7.02 -1.68 -12.04
CA VAL A 169 5.68 -1.38 -11.53
C VAL A 169 4.80 -2.63 -11.51
N MET A 170 4.87 -3.46 -12.55
CA MET A 170 4.17 -4.74 -12.62
C MET A 170 4.59 -5.68 -11.47
N GLN A 171 5.88 -5.75 -11.13
CA GLN A 171 6.39 -6.53 -10.01
C GLN A 171 5.90 -5.98 -8.67
N ILE A 172 6.04 -4.66 -8.42
CA ILE A 172 5.56 -4.00 -7.18
C ILE A 172 4.08 -4.27 -6.97
N LEU A 173 3.28 -4.09 -8.01
CA LEU A 173 1.83 -4.27 -7.95
C LEU A 173 1.40 -5.75 -8.06
N ARG A 174 2.30 -6.65 -8.39
CA ARG A 174 1.99 -8.08 -8.61
C ARG A 174 0.86 -8.27 -9.63
N HIS A 175 0.98 -7.58 -10.77
CA HIS A 175 0.09 -7.77 -11.91
C HIS A 175 0.50 -9.01 -12.70
N SER A 176 -0.43 -9.90 -12.96
CA SER A 176 -0.19 -11.11 -13.76
C SER A 176 -0.02 -10.81 -15.26
N LYS A 177 -0.53 -9.66 -15.72
CA LYS A 177 -0.45 -9.23 -17.12
C LYS A 177 0.10 -7.81 -17.20
N ILE A 178 1.08 -7.59 -18.05
CA ILE A 178 1.68 -6.28 -18.25
C ILE A 178 0.69 -5.26 -18.83
N ALA A 179 -0.29 -5.72 -19.62
CA ALA A 179 -1.32 -4.86 -20.21
C ALA A 179 -2.04 -4.00 -19.17
N VAL A 180 -2.34 -4.56 -17.98
CA VAL A 180 -2.98 -3.83 -16.87
C VAL A 180 -2.12 -2.67 -16.37
N THR A 181 -0.81 -2.81 -16.42
CA THR A 181 0.13 -1.74 -16.06
C THR A 181 0.26 -0.73 -17.19
N MET A 182 0.31 -1.22 -18.45
CA MET A 182 0.50 -0.37 -19.62
C MET A 182 -0.66 0.59 -19.87
N GLU A 183 -1.89 0.27 -19.44
CA GLU A 183 -3.04 1.19 -19.53
C GLU A 183 -2.75 2.58 -18.93
N ILE A 184 -1.84 2.67 -17.95
CA ILE A 184 -1.46 3.93 -17.28
C ILE A 184 -0.30 4.62 -18.01
N TYR A 185 0.49 3.85 -18.77
CA TYR A 185 1.64 4.36 -19.52
C TYR A 185 1.33 4.76 -20.98
N THR A 186 0.07 4.62 -21.41
CA THR A 186 -0.32 4.88 -22.81
C THR A 186 -0.22 6.34 -23.22
N GLU A 187 -0.18 7.28 -22.29
CA GLU A 187 0.06 8.69 -22.57
C GLU A 187 1.55 9.04 -22.42
N VAL A 188 2.37 8.63 -23.37
CA VAL A 188 3.77 9.10 -23.44
C VAL A 188 3.78 10.54 -23.95
N PRO A 189 4.20 11.53 -23.15
CA PRO A 189 4.30 12.92 -23.62
C PRO A 189 5.24 13.00 -24.82
N SER A 190 4.87 13.73 -25.86
CA SER A 190 5.70 13.96 -27.07
C SER A 190 7.08 14.55 -26.76
N ALA A 191 7.21 15.22 -25.61
CA ALA A 191 8.48 15.72 -25.08
C ALA A 191 9.43 14.58 -24.67
N ALA A 192 8.92 13.54 -24.00
CA ALA A 192 9.73 12.38 -23.59
C ALA A 192 10.26 11.59 -24.80
N THR A 193 9.44 11.45 -25.85
CA THR A 193 9.86 10.83 -27.11
C THR A 193 10.98 11.62 -27.77
N ARG A 194 10.88 12.94 -27.84
CA ARG A 194 11.94 13.80 -28.39
C ARG A 194 13.23 13.72 -27.58
N ASP A 195 13.14 13.72 -26.25
CA ASP A 195 14.29 13.63 -25.36
C ASP A 195 15.01 12.28 -25.49
N ALA A 196 14.26 11.19 -25.61
CA ALA A 196 14.82 9.86 -25.85
C ALA A 196 15.55 9.76 -27.18
N LEU A 197 14.95 10.28 -28.26
CA LEU A 197 15.61 10.32 -29.59
C LEU A 197 16.85 11.20 -29.61
N ARG A 198 16.83 12.35 -28.92
CA ARG A 198 17.98 13.21 -28.75
C ARG A 198 19.15 12.50 -28.03
N LYS A 199 18.83 11.79 -26.89
CA LYS A 199 19.81 11.00 -26.15
C LYS A 199 20.43 9.90 -27.02
N LEU A 200 19.60 9.21 -27.82
CA LEU A 200 20.06 8.20 -28.74
C LEU A 200 20.96 8.80 -29.83
N GLY A 201 20.61 9.95 -30.42
CA GLY A 201 21.43 10.66 -31.38
C GLY A 201 22.81 10.99 -30.82
N ASN A 202 22.86 11.63 -29.65
CA ASN A 202 24.11 11.98 -28.98
C ASN A 202 24.99 10.75 -28.66
N LEU A 203 24.40 9.57 -28.40
CA LEU A 203 25.16 8.33 -28.16
C LEU A 203 25.81 7.78 -29.44
N LEU A 204 25.17 8.02 -30.59
CA LEU A 204 25.68 7.50 -31.88
C LEU A 204 26.68 8.45 -32.57
N GLU A 205 26.78 9.70 -32.10
CA GLU A 205 27.71 10.71 -32.59
C GLU A 205 29.09 10.69 -31.85
N THR A 206 29.22 9.82 -30.81
CA THR A 206 30.47 9.57 -30.04
C THR A 206 31.20 8.34 -30.57
#